data_642f7b2353f83ac861e571856a7165fb
#
_entry.id   642f7b2353f83ac861e571856a7165fb
#
_cell.length_a   1.000
_cell.length_b   1.000
_cell.length_c   1.000
_cell.angle_alpha   90.00
_cell.angle_beta   90.00
_cell.angle_gamma   90.00
#
_symmetry.space_group_name_H-M   'P 1'
#
loop_
_entity.id
_entity.type
_entity.pdbx_description
1 polymer ?
#
loop_
_entity_poly.entity_id
_entity_poly.type
_entity_poly.pdbx_seq_one_letter_code
_entity_poly.pdbx_strand_id
1 'polypeptide(L)'
;SWLAYAAGVLIAALGVALSIALHEVGHLVPAKRFGVRVTQYMVGFGPTVWSRRRGETEYGLKAIPLGGYIRMIGMFPPKPGDAPGTIRATSTGRFSQLADEARAAAHEELLPGDENRVFYRLSTPKKVAVMLGGPLMNLLIAVTLLTGMVTIHGTAETGQGSLVASVAQCVVPVTEAATATTCQGRPGTPAAAAGLKPMDKVISIDGSPVTSSADVSKLIRPRLD
;
A
#
# COMPACT_ATOMS: atom_id res chain seq x y z
N SER A 1 -23.79 1.20 -9.04
CA SER A 1 -24.57 2.00 -8.08
C SER A 1 -23.61 2.71 -7.12
N TRP A 2 -23.98 3.88 -6.62
CA TRP A 2 -23.11 4.67 -5.73
C TRP A 2 -22.81 3.94 -4.40
N LEU A 3 -23.69 3.04 -3.96
CA LEU A 3 -23.45 2.17 -2.79
C LEU A 3 -22.23 1.25 -2.99
N ALA A 4 -22.08 0.68 -4.18
CA ALA A 4 -20.90 -0.16 -4.47
C ALA A 4 -19.62 0.66 -4.48
N TYR A 5 -19.68 1.89 -5.00
CA TYR A 5 -18.54 2.81 -4.96
C TYR A 5 -18.17 3.18 -3.52
N ALA A 6 -19.16 3.57 -2.70
CA ALA A 6 -18.95 3.91 -1.30
C ALA A 6 -18.39 2.72 -0.49
N ALA A 7 -18.90 1.50 -0.74
CA ALA A 7 -18.38 0.28 -0.13
C ALA A 7 -16.92 0.03 -0.54
N GLY A 8 -16.58 0.22 -1.81
CA GLY A 8 -15.20 0.09 -2.30
C GLY A 8 -14.24 1.08 -1.64
N VAL A 9 -14.65 2.35 -1.52
CA VAL A 9 -13.86 3.38 -0.83
C VAL A 9 -13.65 3.02 0.65
N LEU A 10 -14.68 2.53 1.33
CA LEU A 10 -14.59 2.12 2.73
C LEU A 10 -13.64 0.93 2.91
N ILE A 11 -13.75 -0.09 2.05
CA ILE A 11 -12.85 -1.27 2.08
C ILE A 11 -11.40 -0.84 1.84
N ALA A 12 -11.16 0.04 0.87
CA ALA A 12 -9.83 0.56 0.60
C ALA A 12 -9.26 1.34 1.79
N ALA A 13 -10.07 2.21 2.41
CA ALA A 13 -9.67 2.99 3.58
C ALA A 13 -9.32 2.08 4.78
N LEU A 14 -10.13 1.06 5.04
CA LEU A 14 -9.87 0.05 6.08
C LEU A 14 -8.61 -0.77 5.78
N GLY A 15 -8.40 -1.15 4.51
CA GLY A 15 -7.20 -1.86 4.06
C GLY A 15 -5.93 -1.04 4.28
N VAL A 16 -5.96 0.25 3.95
CA VAL A 16 -4.85 1.19 4.21
C VAL A 16 -4.59 1.34 5.71
N ALA A 17 -5.63 1.54 6.51
CA ALA A 17 -5.49 1.65 7.96
C ALA A 17 -4.87 0.39 8.58
N LEU A 18 -5.30 -0.80 8.13
CA LEU A 18 -4.74 -2.08 8.56
C LEU A 18 -3.28 -2.23 8.13
N SER A 19 -2.94 -1.85 6.90
CA SER A 19 -1.56 -1.88 6.39
C SER A 19 -0.65 -1.00 7.23
N ILE A 20 -1.10 0.20 7.60
CA ILE A 20 -0.37 1.12 8.48
C ILE A 20 -0.18 0.49 9.87
N ALA A 21 -1.24 -0.06 10.45
CA ALA A 21 -1.15 -0.72 11.75
C ALA A 21 -0.12 -1.86 11.73
N LEU A 22 -0.15 -2.71 10.71
CA LEU A 22 0.80 -3.81 10.55
C LEU A 22 2.24 -3.31 10.31
N HIS A 23 2.41 -2.21 9.57
CA HIS A 23 3.71 -1.56 9.40
C HIS A 23 4.32 -1.19 10.77
N GLU A 24 3.56 -0.55 11.64
CA GLU A 24 4.03 -0.18 12.99
C GLU A 24 4.30 -1.43 13.86
N VAL A 25 3.53 -2.52 13.69
CA VAL A 25 3.83 -3.81 14.33
C VAL A 25 5.19 -4.34 13.86
N GLY A 26 5.54 -4.12 12.59
CA GLY A 26 6.84 -4.47 12.04
C GLY A 26 8.02 -3.84 12.79
N HIS A 27 7.87 -2.60 13.26
CA HIS A 27 8.84 -1.94 14.13
C HIS A 27 8.74 -2.38 15.59
N LEU A 28 7.52 -2.55 16.09
CA LEU A 28 7.23 -2.87 17.49
C LEU A 28 7.82 -4.21 17.93
N VAL A 29 7.64 -5.24 17.11
CA VAL A 29 8.05 -6.61 17.43
C VAL A 29 9.56 -6.71 17.66
N PRO A 30 10.43 -6.30 16.72
CA PRO A 30 11.87 -6.37 16.94
C PRO A 30 12.33 -5.41 18.05
N ALA A 31 11.74 -4.22 18.19
CA ALA A 31 12.07 -3.30 19.28
C ALA A 31 11.87 -3.96 20.65
N LYS A 32 10.71 -4.54 20.89
CA LYS A 32 10.43 -5.26 22.15
C LYS A 32 11.29 -6.51 22.33
N ARG A 33 11.54 -7.27 21.25
CA ARG A 33 12.38 -8.46 21.31
C ARG A 33 13.84 -8.13 21.67
N PHE A 34 14.31 -6.96 21.29
CA PHE A 34 15.65 -6.49 21.63
C PHE A 34 15.70 -5.72 22.96
N GLY A 35 14.60 -5.70 23.71
CA GLY A 35 14.52 -5.12 25.04
C GLY A 35 14.32 -3.61 25.07
N VAL A 36 14.05 -2.96 23.93
CA VAL A 36 13.72 -1.53 23.90
C VAL A 36 12.36 -1.31 24.53
N ARG A 37 12.27 -0.34 25.44
CA ARG A 37 10.99 0.08 26.00
C ARG A 37 10.22 0.89 24.99
N VAL A 38 9.02 0.40 24.64
CA VAL A 38 8.07 1.08 23.76
C VAL A 38 6.90 1.56 24.61
N THR A 39 6.72 2.87 24.69
CA THR A 39 5.71 3.49 25.55
C THR A 39 4.36 3.62 24.86
N GLN A 40 4.35 3.83 23.54
CA GLN A 40 3.11 3.96 22.78
C GLN A 40 3.18 3.22 21.44
N TYR A 41 2.03 2.66 21.06
CA TYR A 41 1.71 2.15 19.74
C TYR A 41 0.36 2.75 19.33
N MET A 42 0.37 3.64 18.36
CA MET A 42 -0.82 4.38 17.97
C MET A 42 -1.05 4.27 16.45
N VAL A 43 -2.31 4.02 16.07
CA VAL A 43 -2.74 4.07 14.67
C VAL A 43 -3.53 5.35 14.45
N GLY A 44 -3.09 6.17 13.49
CA GLY A 44 -3.68 7.47 13.22
C GLY A 44 -2.98 8.63 13.93
N PHE A 45 -3.54 9.83 13.73
CA PHE A 45 -3.11 11.10 14.31
C PHE A 45 -4.26 11.85 14.97
N GLY A 46 -3.94 12.95 15.66
CA GLY A 46 -4.92 13.80 16.33
C GLY A 46 -5.32 13.28 17.72
N PRO A 47 -6.52 13.61 18.21
CA PRO A 47 -6.97 13.18 19.53
C PRO A 47 -7.16 11.67 19.61
N THR A 48 -6.88 11.10 20.78
CA THR A 48 -7.07 9.66 21.02
C THR A 48 -8.57 9.35 21.15
N VAL A 49 -9.07 8.47 20.28
CA VAL A 49 -10.45 7.99 20.32
C VAL A 49 -10.59 6.83 21.29
N TRP A 50 -9.60 5.94 21.28
CA TRP A 50 -9.55 4.78 22.17
C TRP A 50 -8.11 4.42 22.47
N SER A 51 -7.81 4.09 23.74
CA SER A 51 -6.54 3.50 24.09
C SER A 51 -6.68 2.50 25.23
N ARG A 52 -5.74 1.56 25.28
CA ARG A 52 -5.62 0.58 26.36
C ARG A 52 -4.15 0.31 26.65
N ARG A 53 -3.78 0.41 27.92
CA ARG A 53 -2.44 0.05 28.37
C ARG A 53 -2.33 -1.44 28.59
N ARG A 54 -1.28 -2.06 28.04
CA ARG A 54 -0.93 -3.45 28.25
C ARG A 54 0.56 -3.55 28.56
N GLY A 55 0.87 -3.82 29.82
CA GLY A 55 2.23 -3.72 30.34
C GLY A 55 2.74 -2.27 30.29
N GLU A 56 3.88 -2.07 29.68
CA GLU A 56 4.54 -0.75 29.56
C GLU A 56 4.12 0.04 28.31
N THR A 57 3.33 -0.56 27.42
CA THR A 57 2.92 0.04 26.15
C THR A 57 1.44 0.40 26.16
N GLU A 58 1.12 1.63 25.78
CA GLU A 58 -0.23 2.08 25.48
C GLU A 58 -0.52 1.83 24.00
N TYR A 59 -1.57 1.07 23.72
CA TYR A 59 -2.08 0.77 22.38
C TYR A 59 -3.32 1.60 22.13
N GLY A 60 -3.43 2.27 20.98
CA GLY A 60 -4.60 3.09 20.75
C GLY A 60 -4.86 3.44 19.29
N LEU A 61 -6.05 4.01 19.09
CA LEU A 61 -6.55 4.54 17.84
C LEU A 61 -6.79 6.05 17.99
N LYS A 62 -6.39 6.80 16.99
CA LYS A 62 -6.58 8.24 16.91
C LYS A 62 -7.63 8.59 15.86
N ALA A 63 -8.18 9.81 15.93
CA ALA A 63 -9.33 10.22 15.14
C ALA A 63 -9.06 10.28 13.64
N ILE A 64 -7.84 10.53 13.21
CA ILE A 64 -7.47 10.64 11.79
C ILE A 64 -6.68 9.39 11.41
N PRO A 65 -7.24 8.42 10.66
CA PRO A 65 -6.60 7.13 10.34
C PRO A 65 -5.55 7.23 9.22
N LEU A 66 -4.79 8.32 9.19
CA LEU A 66 -3.73 8.56 8.21
C LEU A 66 -2.37 8.43 8.89
N GLY A 67 -1.78 7.23 8.84
CA GLY A 67 -0.49 6.94 9.43
C GLY A 67 -0.58 6.27 10.81
N GLY A 68 0.57 6.09 11.44
CA GLY A 68 0.73 5.51 12.75
C GLY A 68 2.09 5.86 13.32
N TYR A 69 2.35 5.47 14.56
CA TYR A 69 3.66 5.58 15.17
C TYR A 69 3.84 4.63 16.34
N ILE A 70 5.08 4.25 16.55
CA ILE A 70 5.52 3.71 17.85
C ILE A 70 6.42 4.73 18.53
N ARG A 71 6.33 4.80 19.85
CA ARG A 71 7.19 5.64 20.67
C ARG A 71 8.17 4.78 21.45
N MET A 72 9.43 4.83 21.05
CA MET A 72 10.54 4.13 21.69
C MET A 72 11.34 5.13 22.52
N ILE A 73 11.80 4.73 23.72
CA ILE A 73 12.68 5.57 24.51
C ILE A 73 14.10 5.58 23.93
N GLY A 74 14.77 6.73 24.02
CA GLY A 74 16.16 6.88 23.63
C GLY A 74 16.41 6.64 22.14
N MET A 75 15.61 7.21 21.25
CA MET A 75 15.85 7.14 19.81
C MET A 75 17.18 7.82 19.43
N PHE A 76 17.51 8.90 20.10
CA PHE A 76 18.78 9.61 19.96
C PHE A 76 19.56 9.63 21.28
N PRO A 77 20.92 9.61 21.22
CA PRO A 77 21.74 9.78 22.39
C PRO A 77 21.54 11.19 23.00
N PRO A 78 21.74 11.35 24.31
CA PRO A 78 21.76 12.66 24.96
C PRO A 78 22.77 13.60 24.29
N LYS A 79 22.46 14.88 24.19
CA LYS A 79 23.40 15.90 23.73
C LYS A 79 24.30 16.35 24.89
N PRO A 80 25.51 16.86 24.59
CA PRO A 80 26.31 17.56 25.59
C PRO A 80 25.50 18.72 26.18
N GLY A 81 25.30 18.74 27.50
CA GLY A 81 24.50 19.73 28.21
C GLY A 81 23.07 19.30 28.59
N ASP A 82 22.61 18.14 28.15
CA ASP A 82 21.35 17.58 28.65
C ASP A 82 21.51 17.14 30.13
N ALA A 83 20.46 17.30 30.94
CA ALA A 83 20.48 16.83 32.32
C ALA A 83 20.69 15.31 32.39
N PRO A 84 21.41 14.79 33.42
CA PRO A 84 21.57 13.35 33.62
C PRO A 84 20.20 12.66 33.69
N GLY A 85 20.01 11.61 32.87
CA GLY A 85 18.74 10.87 32.84
C GLY A 85 17.71 11.36 31.80
N THR A 86 18.00 12.43 31.06
CA THR A 86 17.10 12.90 30.00
C THR A 86 17.17 11.98 28.77
N ILE A 87 16.04 11.41 28.38
CA ILE A 87 15.91 10.62 27.16
C ILE A 87 14.92 11.30 26.21
N ARG A 88 15.31 11.37 24.95
CA ARG A 88 14.43 11.84 23.88
C ARG A 88 13.67 10.66 23.29
N ALA A 89 12.35 10.68 23.42
CA ALA A 89 11.46 9.77 22.69
C ALA A 89 11.05 10.43 21.39
N THR A 90 11.21 9.73 20.28
CA THR A 90 10.71 10.14 18.96
C THR A 90 9.77 9.08 18.40
N SER A 91 8.81 9.54 17.63
CA SER A 91 7.91 8.65 16.90
C SER A 91 8.42 8.38 15.46
N THR A 92 7.98 7.28 14.88
CA THR A 92 8.36 6.87 13.52
C THR A 92 7.57 7.55 12.39
N GLY A 93 6.49 8.29 12.72
CA GLY A 93 5.62 8.93 11.73
C GLY A 93 6.11 10.31 11.28
N ARG A 94 6.05 10.57 9.97
CA ARG A 94 6.52 11.85 9.36
C ARG A 94 5.81 13.11 9.88
N PHE A 95 4.51 13.02 10.16
CA PHE A 95 3.72 14.16 10.68
C PHE A 95 3.76 14.28 12.20
N SER A 96 4.18 13.23 12.90
CA SER A 96 4.35 13.28 14.35
C SER A 96 5.61 14.05 14.74
N GLN A 97 6.62 14.13 13.87
CA GLN A 97 7.83 14.91 14.13
C GLN A 97 7.51 16.39 14.39
N LEU A 98 6.62 17.00 13.60
CA LEU A 98 6.14 18.37 13.83
C LEU A 98 5.33 18.52 15.13
N ALA A 99 4.53 17.53 15.49
CA ALA A 99 3.77 17.54 16.74
C ALA A 99 4.67 17.19 17.94
N ASP A 100 5.70 16.38 17.75
CA ASP A 100 6.64 15.97 18.80
C ASP A 100 7.74 17.01 19.04
N GLU A 101 8.12 17.81 18.04
CA GLU A 101 8.94 19.02 18.29
C GLU A 101 8.23 20.01 19.23
N ALA A 102 6.91 20.18 19.09
CA ALA A 102 6.11 20.97 20.02
C ALA A 102 5.92 20.30 21.39
N ARG A 103 6.07 18.97 21.49
CA ARG A 103 5.99 18.19 22.73
C ARG A 103 7.35 17.72 23.24
N ALA A 104 8.43 17.90 22.49
CA ALA A 104 9.79 17.52 22.89
C ALA A 104 10.35 18.35 24.06
N ALA A 105 9.62 19.38 24.47
CA ALA A 105 9.84 20.05 25.76
C ALA A 105 9.40 19.20 26.98
N ALA A 106 8.61 18.14 26.79
CA ALA A 106 8.28 17.20 27.86
C ALA A 106 9.37 16.12 27.90
N HIS A 107 10.38 16.34 28.73
CA HIS A 107 11.40 15.34 29.06
C HIS A 107 10.70 14.10 29.63
N GLU A 108 10.77 12.97 28.92
CA GLU A 108 10.37 11.69 29.48
C GLU A 108 11.51 11.25 30.40
N GLU A 109 11.32 11.41 31.70
CA GLU A 109 12.29 10.97 32.70
C GLU A 109 12.51 9.46 32.58
N LEU A 110 13.79 9.04 32.58
CA LEU A 110 14.17 7.64 32.71
C LEU A 110 13.59 7.07 34.01
N LEU A 111 12.81 6.02 33.89
CA LEU A 111 12.51 5.22 35.07
C LEU A 111 13.75 4.42 35.48
N PRO A 112 13.97 4.19 36.79
CA PRO A 112 15.06 3.30 37.24
C PRO A 112 14.98 1.95 36.52
N GLY A 113 16.07 1.54 35.89
CA GLY A 113 16.15 0.30 35.10
C GLY A 113 15.99 0.45 33.57
N ASP A 114 15.69 1.65 33.05
CA ASP A 114 15.56 1.91 31.62
C ASP A 114 16.90 2.22 30.92
N GLU A 115 17.99 2.38 31.64
CA GLU A 115 19.30 2.82 31.11
C GLU A 115 19.83 1.91 30.01
N ASN A 116 19.50 0.62 30.06
CA ASN A 116 19.90 -0.39 29.07
C ASN A 116 18.79 -0.71 28.04
N ARG A 117 17.62 -0.06 28.15
CA ARG A 117 16.44 -0.33 27.33
C ARG A 117 16.19 0.74 26.26
N VAL A 118 17.17 1.60 26.04
CA VAL A 118 17.14 2.71 25.09
C VAL A 118 17.59 2.26 23.71
N PHE A 119 16.94 2.79 22.67
CA PHE A 119 17.21 2.43 21.28
C PHE A 119 18.67 2.73 20.87
N TYR A 120 19.23 3.88 21.26
CA TYR A 120 20.58 4.27 20.84
C TYR A 120 21.69 3.32 21.33
N ARG A 121 21.46 2.55 22.39
CA ARG A 121 22.39 1.54 22.91
C ARG A 121 22.36 0.20 22.16
N LEU A 122 21.36 -0.03 21.33
CA LEU A 122 21.35 -1.23 20.49
C LEU A 122 22.57 -1.30 19.59
N SER A 123 23.04 -2.51 19.31
CA SER A 123 24.04 -2.75 18.26
C SER A 123 23.46 -2.37 16.88
N THR A 124 24.32 -1.98 15.94
CA THR A 124 23.91 -1.55 14.60
C THR A 124 22.98 -2.55 13.89
N PRO A 125 23.25 -3.87 13.85
CA PRO A 125 22.32 -4.80 13.20
C PRO A 125 20.95 -4.85 13.85
N LYS A 126 20.85 -4.70 15.18
CA LYS A 126 19.56 -4.64 15.88
C LYS A 126 18.79 -3.35 15.54
N LYS A 127 19.49 -2.20 15.45
CA LYS A 127 18.90 -0.94 15.00
C LYS A 127 18.33 -1.08 13.58
N VAL A 128 19.12 -1.65 12.68
CA VAL A 128 18.70 -1.90 11.29
C VAL A 128 17.49 -2.81 11.24
N ALA A 129 17.47 -3.90 12.04
CA ALA A 129 16.32 -4.81 12.09
C ALA A 129 15.04 -4.11 12.59
N VAL A 130 15.14 -3.23 13.60
CA VAL A 130 13.98 -2.42 14.06
C VAL A 130 13.53 -1.46 12.96
N MET A 131 14.46 -0.73 12.33
CA MET A 131 14.11 0.26 11.30
C MET A 131 13.55 -0.35 10.03
N LEU A 132 14.04 -1.53 9.61
CA LEU A 132 13.53 -2.25 8.44
C LEU A 132 12.24 -3.03 8.73
N GLY A 133 11.88 -3.24 9.99
CA GLY A 133 10.72 -4.03 10.38
C GLY A 133 9.42 -3.58 9.71
N GLY A 134 9.14 -2.27 9.69
CA GLY A 134 7.98 -1.69 9.01
C GLY A 134 7.98 -1.92 7.49
N PRO A 135 9.02 -1.49 6.75
CA PRO A 135 9.13 -1.76 5.32
C PRO A 135 9.04 -3.25 4.95
N LEU A 136 9.65 -4.14 5.73
CA LEU A 136 9.54 -5.59 5.53
C LEU A 136 8.12 -6.11 5.73
N MET A 137 7.37 -5.56 6.69
CA MET A 137 5.95 -5.88 6.87
C MET A 137 5.13 -5.46 5.64
N ASN A 138 5.36 -4.28 5.09
CA ASN A 138 4.68 -3.84 3.87
C ASN A 138 5.01 -4.73 2.67
N LEU A 139 6.28 -5.14 2.53
CA LEU A 139 6.68 -6.09 1.49
C LEU A 139 5.96 -7.44 1.65
N LEU A 140 5.86 -7.94 2.86
CA LEU A 140 5.16 -9.19 3.16
C LEU A 140 3.66 -9.09 2.81
N ILE A 141 3.01 -7.97 3.16
CA ILE A 141 1.61 -7.70 2.80
C ILE A 141 1.47 -7.67 1.27
N ALA A 142 2.34 -6.93 0.57
CA ALA A 142 2.29 -6.82 -0.88
C ALA A 142 2.45 -8.18 -1.58
N VAL A 143 3.44 -8.98 -1.17
CA VAL A 143 3.65 -10.33 -1.71
C VAL A 143 2.45 -11.23 -1.44
N THR A 144 1.90 -11.18 -0.22
CA THR A 144 0.73 -12.00 0.15
C THR A 144 -0.49 -11.64 -0.68
N LEU A 145 -0.78 -10.33 -0.84
CA LEU A 145 -1.92 -9.85 -1.63
C LEU A 145 -1.75 -10.17 -3.12
N LEU A 146 -0.55 -9.93 -3.70
CA LEU A 146 -0.29 -10.26 -5.10
C LEU A 146 -0.38 -11.75 -5.36
N THR A 147 0.20 -12.59 -4.49
CA THR A 147 0.10 -14.04 -4.61
C THR A 147 -1.35 -14.50 -4.52
N GLY A 148 -2.10 -13.98 -3.54
CA GLY A 148 -3.53 -14.27 -3.41
C GLY A 148 -4.33 -13.85 -4.65
N MET A 149 -4.09 -12.66 -5.17
CA MET A 149 -4.75 -12.16 -6.37
C MET A 149 -4.44 -13.05 -7.58
N VAL A 150 -3.16 -13.38 -7.81
CA VAL A 150 -2.75 -14.22 -8.94
C VAL A 150 -3.30 -15.64 -8.84
N THR A 151 -3.33 -16.23 -7.64
CA THR A 151 -3.83 -17.59 -7.44
C THR A 151 -5.36 -17.68 -7.57
N ILE A 152 -6.10 -16.65 -7.18
CA ILE A 152 -7.57 -16.67 -7.21
C ILE A 152 -8.10 -16.20 -8.57
N HIS A 153 -7.53 -15.16 -9.16
CA HIS A 153 -8.02 -14.57 -10.42
C HIS A 153 -7.20 -14.96 -11.65
N GLY A 154 -6.04 -15.60 -11.46
CA GLY A 154 -5.07 -15.86 -12.51
C GLY A 154 -4.35 -14.58 -12.97
N THR A 155 -3.38 -14.74 -13.84
CA THR A 155 -2.79 -13.63 -14.59
C THR A 155 -3.62 -13.42 -15.85
N ALA A 156 -4.01 -12.17 -16.14
CA ALA A 156 -4.51 -11.86 -17.46
C ALA A 156 -3.38 -12.20 -18.46
N GLU A 157 -3.57 -13.26 -19.23
CA GLU A 157 -2.67 -13.61 -20.32
C GLU A 157 -2.75 -12.51 -21.38
N THR A 158 -1.95 -11.47 -21.20
CA THR A 158 -1.76 -10.46 -22.24
C THR A 158 -0.84 -11.05 -23.29
N GLY A 159 -1.48 -11.70 -24.30
CA GLY A 159 -0.81 -11.84 -25.58
C GLY A 159 -0.17 -13.17 -25.94
N GLN A 160 -0.54 -14.28 -25.36
CA GLN A 160 -0.27 -15.58 -25.98
C GLN A 160 -1.50 -16.08 -26.75
N GLY A 161 -1.89 -15.35 -27.75
CA GLY A 161 -2.93 -15.79 -28.66
C GLY A 161 -3.54 -14.63 -29.42
N SER A 162 -3.96 -14.95 -30.60
CA SER A 162 -4.75 -14.10 -31.49
C SER A 162 -6.25 -14.29 -31.23
N LEU A 163 -6.64 -14.66 -29.96
CA LEU A 163 -8.03 -14.83 -29.60
C LEU A 163 -8.72 -13.47 -29.45
N VAL A 164 -9.87 -13.33 -30.06
CA VAL A 164 -10.74 -12.17 -29.97
C VAL A 164 -11.48 -12.21 -28.62
N ALA A 165 -11.13 -11.33 -27.71
CA ALA A 165 -11.78 -11.27 -26.41
C ALA A 165 -13.19 -10.68 -26.49
N SER A 166 -13.38 -9.62 -27.31
CA SER A 166 -14.67 -8.97 -27.53
C SER A 166 -14.68 -8.29 -28.91
N VAL A 167 -15.86 -8.12 -29.48
CA VAL A 167 -16.07 -7.39 -30.71
C VAL A 167 -16.99 -6.22 -30.44
N ALA A 168 -16.49 -4.99 -30.65
CA ALA A 168 -17.30 -3.80 -30.54
C ALA A 168 -18.37 -3.80 -31.65
N GLN A 169 -19.63 -3.62 -31.28
CA GLN A 169 -20.74 -3.65 -32.22
C GLN A 169 -20.87 -2.35 -33.02
N CYS A 170 -20.41 -1.24 -32.50
CA CYS A 170 -20.47 0.07 -33.11
C CYS A 170 -19.16 0.85 -32.93
N VAL A 171 -18.91 1.81 -33.80
CA VAL A 171 -17.77 2.71 -33.73
C VAL A 171 -18.06 3.77 -32.69
N VAL A 172 -17.20 3.87 -31.66
CA VAL A 172 -17.29 4.86 -30.59
C VAL A 172 -16.06 5.76 -30.63
N PRO A 173 -16.22 7.10 -30.64
CA PRO A 173 -15.09 8.01 -30.54
C PRO A 173 -14.30 7.74 -29.23
N VAL A 174 -12.98 7.89 -29.28
CA VAL A 174 -12.11 7.64 -28.13
C VAL A 174 -12.51 8.47 -26.91
N THR A 175 -13.02 9.69 -27.14
CA THR A 175 -13.51 10.59 -26.08
C THR A 175 -14.75 10.07 -25.34
N GLU A 176 -15.50 9.16 -25.95
CA GLU A 176 -16.73 8.60 -25.40
C GLU A 176 -16.59 7.11 -25.04
N ALA A 177 -15.46 6.50 -25.29
CA ALA A 177 -15.25 5.05 -25.14
C ALA A 177 -15.53 4.53 -23.72
N ALA A 178 -15.31 5.35 -22.70
CA ALA A 178 -15.55 5.00 -21.30
C ALA A 178 -17.03 5.11 -20.86
N THR A 179 -17.85 5.85 -21.60
CA THR A 179 -19.24 6.19 -21.20
C THR A 179 -20.30 5.63 -22.14
N ALA A 180 -19.93 5.20 -23.32
CA ALA A 180 -20.85 4.69 -24.34
C ALA A 180 -21.34 3.27 -23.97
N THR A 181 -22.59 3.17 -23.54
CA THR A 181 -23.25 1.91 -23.19
C THR A 181 -24.19 1.37 -24.28
N THR A 182 -24.51 2.17 -25.29
CA THR A 182 -25.46 1.79 -26.35
C THR A 182 -24.94 2.16 -27.73
N CYS A 183 -25.36 1.40 -28.74
CA CYS A 183 -25.01 1.61 -30.15
C CYS A 183 -26.08 2.36 -30.98
N GLN A 184 -27.08 2.96 -30.32
CA GLN A 184 -28.17 3.66 -31.05
C GLN A 184 -27.62 4.83 -31.90
N GLY A 185 -27.97 4.85 -33.19
CA GLY A 185 -27.54 5.91 -34.11
C GLY A 185 -26.06 5.89 -34.53
N ARG A 186 -25.31 4.85 -34.18
CA ARG A 186 -23.87 4.74 -34.50
C ARG A 186 -23.62 3.69 -35.64
N PRO A 187 -22.65 3.92 -36.50
CA PRO A 187 -22.27 2.93 -37.50
C PRO A 187 -21.72 1.67 -36.90
N GLY A 188 -22.05 0.52 -37.46
CA GLY A 188 -21.49 -0.77 -37.08
C GLY A 188 -19.98 -0.84 -37.32
N THR A 189 -19.26 -1.64 -36.49
CA THR A 189 -17.83 -1.85 -36.75
C THR A 189 -17.60 -2.80 -37.93
N PRO A 190 -16.51 -2.62 -38.70
CA PRO A 190 -16.13 -3.56 -39.77
C PRO A 190 -15.97 -4.99 -39.25
N ALA A 191 -15.44 -5.16 -38.06
CA ALA A 191 -15.25 -6.47 -37.44
C ALA A 191 -16.58 -7.19 -37.14
N ALA A 192 -17.59 -6.45 -36.65
CA ALA A 192 -18.93 -7.01 -36.44
C ALA A 192 -19.63 -7.31 -37.78
N ALA A 193 -19.49 -6.43 -38.77
CA ALA A 193 -20.03 -6.63 -40.13
C ALA A 193 -19.39 -7.85 -40.82
N ALA A 194 -18.10 -8.11 -40.57
CA ALA A 194 -17.40 -9.30 -41.08
C ALA A 194 -17.78 -10.60 -40.30
N GLY A 195 -18.62 -10.52 -39.27
CA GLY A 195 -19.07 -11.68 -38.51
C GLY A 195 -18.09 -12.20 -37.50
N LEU A 196 -17.05 -11.42 -37.14
CA LEU A 196 -16.09 -11.78 -36.09
C LEU A 196 -16.80 -11.91 -34.72
N LYS A 197 -16.50 -12.98 -33.98
CA LYS A 197 -17.12 -13.28 -32.69
C LYS A 197 -16.08 -13.36 -31.59
N PRO A 198 -16.48 -13.11 -30.34
CA PRO A 198 -15.65 -13.49 -29.20
C PRO A 198 -15.26 -14.97 -29.26
N MET A 199 -14.03 -15.28 -28.87
CA MET A 199 -13.38 -16.59 -28.94
C MET A 199 -12.90 -17.02 -30.34
N ASP A 200 -13.10 -16.23 -31.41
CA ASP A 200 -12.47 -16.50 -32.68
C ASP A 200 -10.95 -16.35 -32.55
N LYS A 201 -10.22 -17.21 -33.26
CA LYS A 201 -8.75 -17.15 -33.29
C LYS A 201 -8.30 -16.61 -34.66
N VAL A 202 -7.63 -15.45 -34.63
CA VAL A 202 -7.00 -14.89 -35.83
C VAL A 202 -5.72 -15.66 -36.12
N ILE A 203 -5.66 -16.41 -37.19
CA ILE A 203 -4.52 -17.26 -37.55
C ILE A 203 -3.60 -16.60 -38.56
N SER A 204 -4.14 -15.73 -39.44
CA SER A 204 -3.35 -14.97 -40.40
C SER A 204 -4.07 -13.67 -40.81
N ILE A 205 -3.30 -12.67 -41.22
CA ILE A 205 -3.76 -11.41 -41.82
C ILE A 205 -3.01 -11.24 -43.14
N ASP A 206 -3.73 -11.22 -44.25
CA ASP A 206 -3.17 -11.15 -45.64
C ASP A 206 -2.02 -12.14 -45.85
N GLY A 207 -2.21 -13.39 -45.44
CA GLY A 207 -1.23 -14.44 -45.58
C GLY A 207 -0.08 -14.42 -44.56
N SER A 208 0.06 -13.35 -43.80
CA SER A 208 1.06 -13.28 -42.72
C SER A 208 0.54 -14.00 -41.46
N PRO A 209 1.27 -14.96 -40.89
CA PRO A 209 0.82 -15.69 -39.72
C PRO A 209 0.76 -14.77 -38.50
N VAL A 210 -0.25 -14.97 -37.66
CA VAL A 210 -0.49 -14.22 -36.42
C VAL A 210 -0.36 -15.19 -35.23
N THR A 211 0.58 -14.92 -34.37
CA THR A 211 0.84 -15.74 -33.17
C THR A 211 0.48 -15.01 -31.88
N SER A 212 0.40 -13.69 -31.93
CA SER A 212 0.11 -12.83 -30.75
C SER A 212 -0.80 -11.66 -31.10
N SER A 213 -1.42 -11.05 -30.10
CA SER A 213 -2.19 -9.80 -30.24
C SER A 213 -1.32 -8.63 -30.74
N ALA A 214 -0.01 -8.65 -30.42
CA ALA A 214 0.94 -7.66 -30.95
C ALA A 214 1.13 -7.76 -32.46
N ASP A 215 1.11 -8.98 -33.04
CA ASP A 215 1.20 -9.19 -34.48
C ASP A 215 -0.04 -8.62 -35.16
N VAL A 216 -1.23 -8.80 -34.59
CA VAL A 216 -2.48 -8.21 -35.12
C VAL A 216 -2.35 -6.70 -35.22
N SER A 217 -1.91 -6.05 -34.11
CA SER A 217 -1.73 -4.60 -34.09
C SER A 217 -0.68 -4.12 -35.09
N LYS A 218 0.41 -4.86 -35.25
CA LYS A 218 1.52 -4.54 -36.13
C LYS A 218 1.13 -4.64 -37.63
N LEU A 219 0.28 -5.60 -37.97
CA LEU A 219 -0.17 -5.84 -39.33
C LEU A 219 -1.35 -4.94 -39.72
N ILE A 220 -2.18 -4.50 -38.80
CA ILE A 220 -3.35 -3.66 -39.05
C ILE A 220 -3.02 -2.16 -39.08
N ARG A 221 -2.24 -1.68 -38.08
CA ARG A 221 -1.94 -0.24 -37.91
C ARG A 221 -1.38 0.46 -39.17
N PRO A 222 -0.44 -0.11 -39.92
CA PRO A 222 0.08 0.56 -41.14
C PRO A 222 -0.92 0.69 -42.29
N ARG A 223 -2.13 0.12 -42.14
CA ARG A 223 -3.17 0.11 -43.20
C ARG A 223 -4.36 1.01 -42.86
N LEU A 224 -4.27 1.74 -41.76
CA LEU A 224 -5.30 2.68 -41.27
C LEU A 224 -5.08 4.11 -41.82
N ASP A 225 -3.97 4.36 -42.57
CA ASP A 225 -3.61 5.64 -43.18
C ASP A 225 -4.09 5.68 -44.65
#